data_365172ce421dec2354fc468b1b79592a
#
_entry.id   365172ce421dec2354fc468b1b79592a
#
_cell.length_a   1.000
_cell.length_b   1.000
_cell.length_c   1.000
_cell.angle_alpha   90.00
_cell.angle_beta   90.00
_cell.angle_gamma   90.00
#
_symmetry.space_group_name_H-M   'P 1'
#
loop_
_entity.id
_entity.type
_entity.pdbx_description
1 polymer ?
#
loop_
_entity_poly.entity_id
_entity_poly.type
_entity_poly.pdbx_seq_one_letter_code
_entity_poly.pdbx_strand_id
1 'polypeptide(L)'
;MSGGPELPLRIAVPELGFLQCDRALRVLPGRRWTLAGTLEPDQRPVVAKLFLAGRHARRDFERERRGLEALHRRGIAAPDLLYGGHLDEPRGWLILTAWLPGASADTLGEAALPAVLRAVASHHAAGVEQTDAHLANLLVRSGVAWTLDGAGIRTVDGVLPARRALRNLALWLAQFPPTVDARLGEWCALYGAIAPAVSREHLQPLLDRARRRRETRHVDKALRSCTAFEAQRTLRRLQVLDRRDDAPDLRAWLAAPDTPFENPQADWLKRGNSASVVRVDLDGRPRVVKRYNLKGLGHWLRRCWRPSRAWHSWRNAQRLVLWGLPTPRPVALLENRFGCLRGRAWYVSEYVPGEPLGAALAAADAGRRAVLLDRLCALLADLKRLNLSHGDLKATNLLVDQENNLMLLDLDALRRHRRLGAFRRAFARDLARLRANWADQPVLLAELDQALSDAGLAP
;
A
#
# COMPACT_ATOMS: atom_id res chain seq x y z
N MET A 1 -27.19 -4.58 -14.19
CA MET A 1 -26.69 -5.65 -13.27
C MET A 1 -25.46 -5.10 -12.57
N SER A 2 -25.63 -4.52 -11.41
CA SER A 2 -24.56 -3.83 -10.65
C SER A 2 -23.92 -4.68 -9.55
N GLY A 3 -24.26 -5.96 -9.47
CA GLY A 3 -23.73 -6.90 -8.49
C GLY A 3 -22.66 -7.85 -9.05
N GLY A 4 -22.03 -8.62 -8.16
CA GLY A 4 -21.19 -9.76 -8.52
C GLY A 4 -22.04 -10.95 -9.05
N PRO A 5 -21.38 -12.04 -9.49
CA PRO A 5 -22.09 -13.26 -9.86
C PRO A 5 -22.75 -13.90 -8.63
N GLU A 6 -23.92 -14.49 -8.81
CA GLU A 6 -24.45 -15.46 -7.87
C GLU A 6 -23.64 -16.76 -8.01
N LEU A 7 -23.14 -17.29 -6.91
CA LEU A 7 -22.36 -18.52 -6.87
C LEU A 7 -23.12 -19.59 -6.09
N PRO A 8 -23.01 -20.87 -6.49
CA PRO A 8 -22.19 -21.38 -7.61
C PRO A 8 -22.79 -21.02 -8.98
N LEU A 9 -21.90 -20.74 -9.95
CA LEU A 9 -22.27 -20.39 -11.32
C LEU A 9 -21.81 -21.51 -12.29
N ARG A 10 -22.74 -22.07 -13.08
CA ARG A 10 -22.44 -23.05 -14.11
C ARG A 10 -22.51 -22.42 -15.49
N ILE A 11 -21.46 -22.61 -16.29
CA ILE A 11 -21.30 -22.01 -17.62
C ILE A 11 -21.01 -23.11 -18.64
N ALA A 12 -21.75 -23.13 -19.73
CA ALA A 12 -21.43 -23.99 -20.88
C ALA A 12 -20.22 -23.39 -21.62
N VAL A 13 -19.17 -24.16 -21.78
CA VAL A 13 -17.95 -23.78 -22.52
C VAL A 13 -17.90 -24.61 -23.79
N PRO A 14 -17.96 -23.98 -24.97
CA PRO A 14 -17.92 -24.72 -26.24
C PRO A 14 -16.73 -25.68 -26.30
N GLU A 15 -16.93 -26.87 -26.77
CA GLU A 15 -15.93 -27.96 -26.95
C GLU A 15 -15.31 -28.49 -25.64
N LEU A 16 -15.51 -27.88 -24.50
CA LEU A 16 -14.94 -28.30 -23.21
C LEU A 16 -15.95 -28.78 -22.18
N GLY A 17 -17.28 -28.65 -22.45
CA GLY A 17 -18.33 -29.08 -21.52
C GLY A 17 -18.77 -27.96 -20.57
N PHE A 18 -18.88 -28.27 -19.29
CA PHE A 18 -19.38 -27.30 -18.29
C PHE A 18 -18.28 -26.85 -17.32
N LEU A 19 -18.29 -25.59 -17.05
CA LEU A 19 -17.46 -24.95 -16.01
C LEU A 19 -18.33 -24.66 -14.79
N GLN A 20 -17.98 -25.23 -13.64
CA GLN A 20 -18.59 -24.93 -12.35
C GLN A 20 -17.73 -23.96 -11.59
N CYS A 21 -18.17 -22.71 -11.44
CA CYS A 21 -17.48 -21.68 -10.65
C CYS A 21 -18.08 -21.60 -9.24
N ASP A 22 -17.26 -21.75 -8.23
CA ASP A 22 -17.64 -21.78 -6.82
C ASP A 22 -17.11 -20.59 -6.03
N ARG A 23 -16.10 -19.87 -6.55
CA ARG A 23 -15.44 -18.79 -5.85
C ARG A 23 -15.08 -17.62 -6.75
N ALA A 24 -15.43 -16.40 -6.30
CA ALA A 24 -14.99 -15.18 -6.95
C ALA A 24 -13.59 -14.78 -6.44
N LEU A 25 -12.62 -14.70 -7.34
CA LEU A 25 -11.28 -14.19 -7.06
C LEU A 25 -11.22 -12.66 -7.17
N ARG A 26 -11.94 -12.11 -8.16
CA ARG A 26 -12.04 -10.65 -8.36
C ARG A 26 -13.31 -10.30 -9.12
N VAL A 27 -14.02 -9.28 -8.63
CA VAL A 27 -15.21 -8.74 -9.29
C VAL A 27 -14.97 -7.28 -9.64
N LEU A 28 -15.12 -6.93 -10.91
CA LEU A 28 -15.24 -5.57 -11.41
C LEU A 28 -16.68 -5.38 -11.89
N PRO A 29 -17.57 -4.76 -11.11
CA PRO A 29 -18.98 -4.68 -11.42
C PRO A 29 -19.24 -4.15 -12.84
N GLY A 30 -20.11 -4.86 -13.58
CA GLY A 30 -20.47 -4.52 -14.96
C GLY A 30 -19.36 -4.64 -16.00
N ARG A 31 -18.18 -5.17 -15.66
CA ARG A 31 -17.04 -5.26 -16.58
C ARG A 31 -16.39 -6.62 -16.67
N ARG A 32 -15.91 -7.17 -15.58
CA ARG A 32 -15.16 -8.44 -15.58
C ARG A 32 -15.30 -9.16 -14.24
N TRP A 33 -15.51 -10.47 -14.35
CA TRP A 33 -15.40 -11.38 -13.21
C TRP A 33 -14.19 -12.29 -13.42
N THR A 34 -13.45 -12.54 -12.38
CA THR A 34 -12.39 -13.54 -12.33
C THR A 34 -12.81 -14.57 -11.29
N LEU A 35 -13.07 -15.78 -11.70
CA LEU A 35 -13.66 -16.84 -10.90
C LEU A 35 -12.72 -18.04 -10.87
N ALA A 36 -12.70 -18.77 -9.76
CA ALA A 36 -12.12 -20.09 -9.69
C ALA A 36 -13.24 -21.14 -9.75
N GLY A 37 -12.93 -22.28 -10.35
CA GLY A 37 -13.88 -23.38 -10.49
C GLY A 37 -13.22 -24.62 -11.08
N THR A 38 -14.05 -25.57 -11.45
CA THR A 38 -13.64 -26.83 -12.06
C THR A 38 -14.33 -27.04 -13.40
N LEU A 39 -13.60 -27.62 -14.34
CA LEU A 39 -14.11 -28.00 -15.66
C LEU A 39 -14.60 -29.44 -15.62
N GLU A 40 -15.86 -29.69 -15.98
CA GLU A 40 -16.44 -31.03 -16.12
C GLU A 40 -16.11 -31.61 -17.51
N PRO A 41 -15.94 -32.96 -17.66
CA PRO A 41 -16.10 -33.98 -16.61
C PRO A 41 -14.85 -34.20 -15.75
N ASP A 42 -13.67 -33.71 -16.17
CA ASP A 42 -12.36 -34.08 -15.62
C ASP A 42 -12.09 -33.49 -14.23
N GLN A 43 -13.00 -32.69 -13.69
CA GLN A 43 -12.82 -31.94 -12.43
C GLN A 43 -11.51 -31.12 -12.38
N ARG A 44 -11.05 -30.71 -13.56
CA ARG A 44 -9.81 -29.92 -13.71
C ARG A 44 -9.97 -28.55 -13.12
N PRO A 45 -9.13 -28.14 -12.14
CA PRO A 45 -9.22 -26.80 -11.57
C PRO A 45 -8.75 -25.74 -12.56
N VAL A 46 -9.53 -24.63 -12.66
CA VAL A 46 -9.33 -23.59 -13.66
C VAL A 46 -9.62 -22.20 -13.09
N VAL A 47 -9.14 -21.19 -13.82
CA VAL A 47 -9.48 -19.78 -13.61
C VAL A 47 -10.22 -19.25 -14.83
N ALA A 48 -11.41 -18.71 -14.61
CA ALA A 48 -12.25 -18.08 -15.62
C ALA A 48 -12.18 -16.56 -15.51
N LYS A 49 -11.77 -15.87 -16.57
CA LYS A 49 -11.89 -14.43 -16.73
C LYS A 49 -13.03 -14.11 -17.68
N LEU A 50 -14.17 -13.69 -17.14
CA LEU A 50 -15.39 -13.32 -17.88
C LEU A 50 -15.41 -11.82 -18.14
N PHE A 51 -15.37 -11.42 -19.39
CA PHE A 51 -15.52 -10.04 -19.84
C PHE A 51 -16.99 -9.84 -20.22
N LEU A 52 -17.73 -9.19 -19.34
CA LEU A 52 -19.18 -9.02 -19.49
C LEU A 52 -19.50 -8.10 -20.68
N ALA A 53 -20.59 -8.42 -21.38
CA ALA A 53 -21.03 -7.68 -22.55
C ALA A 53 -21.10 -6.19 -22.30
N GLY A 54 -20.39 -5.41 -23.10
CA GLY A 54 -20.29 -3.96 -22.98
C GLY A 54 -19.31 -3.37 -24.00
N ARG A 55 -19.27 -2.04 -24.09
CA ARG A 55 -18.52 -1.29 -25.12
C ARG A 55 -17.05 -1.72 -25.31
N HIS A 56 -16.41 -2.26 -24.26
CA HIS A 56 -14.98 -2.58 -24.28
C HIS A 56 -14.67 -4.07 -24.04
N ALA A 57 -15.69 -4.91 -23.82
CA ALA A 57 -15.50 -6.31 -23.47
C ALA A 57 -14.63 -7.09 -24.46
N ARG A 58 -14.97 -7.02 -25.75
CA ARG A 58 -14.21 -7.69 -26.82
C ARG A 58 -12.76 -7.22 -26.88
N ARG A 59 -12.54 -5.90 -26.83
CA ARG A 59 -11.19 -5.32 -26.87
C ARG A 59 -10.34 -5.75 -25.66
N ASP A 60 -10.93 -5.77 -24.46
CA ASP A 60 -10.23 -6.15 -23.24
C ASP A 60 -9.93 -7.66 -23.22
N PHE A 61 -10.87 -8.50 -23.72
CA PHE A 61 -10.67 -9.92 -23.98
C PHE A 61 -9.52 -10.17 -24.98
N GLU A 62 -9.59 -9.58 -26.18
CA GLU A 62 -8.58 -9.78 -27.22
C GLU A 62 -7.18 -9.38 -26.75
N ARG A 63 -7.08 -8.29 -25.98
CA ARG A 63 -5.81 -7.85 -25.40
C ARG A 63 -5.24 -8.85 -24.41
N GLU A 64 -6.10 -9.43 -23.54
CA GLU A 64 -5.72 -10.46 -22.58
C GLU A 64 -5.25 -11.73 -23.29
N ARG A 65 -6.05 -12.22 -24.25
CA ARG A 65 -5.75 -13.42 -25.03
C ARG A 65 -4.42 -13.31 -25.77
N ARG A 66 -4.24 -12.24 -26.55
CA ARG A 66 -3.00 -11.99 -27.31
C ARG A 66 -1.77 -11.89 -26.42
N GLY A 67 -1.93 -11.30 -25.23
CA GLY A 67 -0.84 -11.23 -24.28
C GLY A 67 -0.42 -12.58 -23.72
N LEU A 68 -1.39 -13.43 -23.34
CA LEU A 68 -1.11 -14.80 -22.89
C LEU A 68 -0.44 -15.64 -24.00
N GLU A 69 -0.98 -15.59 -25.21
CA GLU A 69 -0.38 -16.26 -26.38
C GLU A 69 1.05 -15.76 -26.66
N ALA A 70 1.30 -14.47 -26.47
CA ALA A 70 2.63 -13.90 -26.68
C ALA A 70 3.62 -14.38 -25.61
N LEU A 71 3.19 -14.54 -24.35
CA LEU A 71 4.01 -15.11 -23.27
C LEU A 71 4.40 -16.55 -23.60
N HIS A 72 3.43 -17.40 -23.99
CA HIS A 72 3.69 -18.79 -24.37
C HIS A 72 4.65 -18.90 -25.56
N ARG A 73 4.39 -18.15 -26.65
CA ARG A 73 5.27 -18.19 -27.84
C ARG A 73 6.72 -17.78 -27.52
N ARG A 74 6.95 -17.03 -26.46
CA ARG A 74 8.27 -16.56 -26.02
C ARG A 74 8.85 -17.36 -24.86
N GLY A 75 8.24 -18.49 -24.49
CA GLY A 75 8.69 -19.37 -23.43
C GLY A 75 8.64 -18.74 -22.02
N ILE A 76 7.78 -17.74 -21.83
CA ILE A 76 7.59 -17.12 -20.52
C ILE A 76 6.57 -17.92 -19.72
N ALA A 77 6.88 -18.19 -18.45
CA ALA A 77 6.00 -18.90 -17.53
C ALA A 77 4.65 -18.15 -17.35
N ALA A 78 3.59 -18.74 -17.86
CA ALA A 78 2.21 -18.25 -17.80
C ALA A 78 1.24 -19.44 -17.73
N PRO A 79 0.02 -19.29 -17.14
CA PRO A 79 -0.97 -20.36 -17.10
C PRO A 79 -1.39 -20.80 -18.51
N ASP A 80 -1.55 -22.10 -18.73
CA ASP A 80 -2.03 -22.63 -20.00
C ASP A 80 -3.40 -22.06 -20.34
N LEU A 81 -3.52 -21.53 -21.57
CA LEU A 81 -4.78 -21.07 -22.12
C LEU A 81 -5.58 -22.28 -22.63
N LEU A 82 -6.69 -22.57 -21.97
CA LEU A 82 -7.54 -23.73 -22.29
C LEU A 82 -8.65 -23.37 -23.27
N TYR A 83 -9.21 -22.14 -23.12
CA TYR A 83 -10.27 -21.63 -23.98
C TYR A 83 -10.22 -20.10 -24.06
N GLY A 84 -10.58 -19.58 -25.21
CA GLY A 84 -10.73 -18.14 -25.43
C GLY A 84 -11.78 -17.86 -26.51
N GLY A 85 -13.02 -17.50 -26.11
CA GLY A 85 -14.11 -17.31 -27.04
C GLY A 85 -15.29 -16.51 -26.49
N HIS A 86 -16.31 -16.35 -27.34
CA HIS A 86 -17.58 -15.71 -26.98
C HIS A 86 -18.47 -16.71 -26.25
N LEU A 87 -19.26 -16.21 -25.30
CA LEU A 87 -20.31 -16.94 -24.61
C LEU A 87 -21.66 -16.25 -24.84
N ASP A 88 -22.71 -17.03 -24.97
CA ASP A 88 -24.08 -16.55 -25.05
C ASP A 88 -24.67 -16.31 -23.66
N GLU A 89 -24.41 -17.23 -22.70
CA GLU A 89 -24.84 -17.14 -21.32
C GLU A 89 -23.69 -17.49 -20.33
N PRO A 90 -23.26 -16.57 -19.45
CA PRO A 90 -23.61 -15.15 -19.46
C PRO A 90 -23.00 -14.44 -20.69
N ARG A 91 -23.78 -13.60 -21.34
CA ARG A 91 -23.34 -12.94 -22.59
C ARG A 91 -22.04 -12.16 -22.38
N GLY A 92 -21.01 -12.54 -23.12
CA GLY A 92 -19.69 -11.92 -23.01
C GLY A 92 -18.58 -12.75 -23.64
N TRP A 93 -17.36 -12.56 -23.13
CA TRP A 93 -16.15 -13.25 -23.60
C TRP A 93 -15.48 -13.96 -22.43
N LEU A 94 -15.05 -15.19 -22.65
CA LEU A 94 -14.37 -16.02 -21.66
C LEU A 94 -12.93 -16.27 -22.06
N ILE A 95 -12.01 -16.09 -21.09
CA ILE A 95 -10.68 -16.71 -21.09
C ILE A 95 -10.66 -17.72 -19.96
N LEU A 96 -10.37 -18.97 -20.28
CA LEU A 96 -10.20 -20.05 -19.34
C LEU A 96 -8.74 -20.46 -19.32
N THR A 97 -8.13 -20.45 -18.14
CA THR A 97 -6.74 -20.87 -17.95
C THR A 97 -6.66 -21.97 -16.91
N ALA A 98 -5.62 -22.79 -16.99
CA ALA A 98 -5.32 -23.77 -15.95
C ALA A 98 -5.11 -23.08 -14.60
N TRP A 99 -5.61 -23.69 -13.52
CA TRP A 99 -5.28 -23.26 -12.16
C TRP A 99 -3.82 -23.54 -11.85
N LEU A 100 -3.11 -22.55 -11.34
CA LEU A 100 -1.75 -22.71 -10.85
C LEU A 100 -1.75 -22.65 -9.32
N PRO A 101 -1.30 -23.73 -8.64
CA PRO A 101 -1.06 -23.64 -7.20
C PRO A 101 0.18 -22.78 -6.92
N GLY A 102 0.08 -21.89 -5.95
CA GLY A 102 1.19 -21.02 -5.57
C GLY A 102 0.71 -19.83 -4.73
N ALA A 103 1.63 -18.96 -4.33
CA ALA A 103 1.33 -17.75 -3.59
C ALA A 103 1.52 -16.51 -4.46
N SER A 104 0.63 -15.53 -4.31
CA SER A 104 0.80 -14.23 -4.98
C SER A 104 2.11 -13.56 -4.53
N ALA A 105 2.86 -12.99 -5.45
CA ALA A 105 4.06 -12.21 -5.11
C ALA A 105 3.75 -11.01 -4.21
N ASP A 106 2.52 -10.48 -4.27
CA ASP A 106 2.03 -9.41 -3.37
C ASP A 106 1.91 -9.91 -1.92
N THR A 107 1.43 -11.14 -1.73
CA THR A 107 1.31 -11.77 -0.40
C THR A 107 2.67 -12.14 0.19
N LEU A 108 3.60 -12.59 -0.66
CA LEU A 108 4.96 -12.97 -0.24
C LEU A 108 5.85 -11.76 0.07
N GLY A 109 5.48 -10.56 -0.41
CA GLY A 109 6.26 -9.35 -0.19
C GLY A 109 7.71 -9.46 -0.66
N GLU A 110 8.66 -9.10 0.21
CA GLU A 110 10.09 -9.10 -0.12
C GLU A 110 10.64 -10.49 -0.46
N ALA A 111 10.07 -11.55 0.10
CA ALA A 111 10.48 -12.93 -0.21
C ALA A 111 10.27 -13.30 -1.69
N ALA A 112 9.33 -12.64 -2.37
CA ALA A 112 9.10 -12.84 -3.80
C ALA A 112 10.14 -12.18 -4.70
N LEU A 113 10.93 -11.22 -4.19
CA LEU A 113 11.80 -10.36 -5.00
C LEU A 113 12.76 -11.13 -5.92
N PRO A 114 13.48 -12.17 -5.48
CA PRO A 114 14.37 -12.91 -6.38
C PRO A 114 13.62 -13.59 -7.55
N ALA A 115 12.46 -14.18 -7.29
CA ALA A 115 11.64 -14.83 -8.32
C ALA A 115 11.07 -13.79 -9.31
N VAL A 116 10.57 -12.66 -8.80
CA VAL A 116 10.09 -11.54 -9.61
C VAL A 116 11.19 -10.99 -10.51
N LEU A 117 12.39 -10.78 -9.99
CA LEU A 117 13.52 -10.25 -10.78
C LEU A 117 13.94 -11.21 -11.90
N ARG A 118 14.02 -12.52 -11.63
CA ARG A 118 14.29 -13.52 -12.66
C ARG A 118 13.21 -13.51 -13.74
N ALA A 119 11.92 -13.45 -13.37
CA ALA A 119 10.85 -13.37 -14.34
C ALA A 119 10.92 -12.11 -15.20
N VAL A 120 11.15 -10.93 -14.57
CA VAL A 120 11.30 -9.66 -15.29
C VAL A 120 12.53 -9.70 -16.22
N ALA A 121 13.64 -10.29 -15.80
CA ALA A 121 14.82 -10.46 -16.64
C ALA A 121 14.50 -11.38 -17.85
N SER A 122 13.83 -12.52 -17.64
CA SER A 122 13.36 -13.42 -18.71
C SER A 122 12.43 -12.72 -19.69
N HIS A 123 11.47 -11.92 -19.17
CA HIS A 123 10.62 -11.08 -20.01
C HIS A 123 11.46 -10.18 -20.93
N HIS A 124 12.42 -9.44 -20.36
CA HIS A 124 13.22 -8.49 -21.13
C HIS A 124 14.15 -9.18 -22.13
N ALA A 125 14.75 -10.32 -21.76
CA ALA A 125 15.57 -11.13 -22.67
C ALA A 125 14.76 -11.67 -23.85
N ALA A 126 13.48 -12.00 -23.62
CA ALA A 126 12.55 -12.46 -24.65
C ALA A 126 11.81 -11.31 -25.38
N GLY A 127 12.20 -10.04 -25.20
CA GLY A 127 11.56 -8.89 -25.81
C GLY A 127 10.14 -8.61 -25.30
N VAL A 128 9.82 -9.01 -24.07
CA VAL A 128 8.51 -8.80 -23.43
C VAL A 128 8.61 -7.65 -22.45
N GLU A 129 7.62 -6.75 -22.46
CA GLU A 129 7.42 -5.71 -21.46
C GLU A 129 6.04 -5.85 -20.83
N GLN A 130 5.96 -6.13 -19.52
CA GLN A 130 4.73 -6.05 -18.75
C GLN A 130 4.53 -4.61 -18.27
N THR A 131 3.56 -3.91 -18.87
CA THR A 131 3.33 -2.47 -18.60
C THR A 131 2.53 -2.21 -17.32
N ASP A 132 1.76 -3.19 -16.84
CA ASP A 132 1.03 -3.14 -15.56
C ASP A 132 1.83 -3.90 -14.49
N ALA A 133 2.96 -3.30 -14.07
CA ALA A 133 3.84 -3.84 -13.05
C ALA A 133 3.14 -3.83 -11.68
N HIS A 134 2.48 -4.92 -11.32
CA HIS A 134 1.81 -5.14 -10.04
C HIS A 134 2.11 -6.56 -9.54
N LEU A 135 2.53 -6.70 -8.27
CA LEU A 135 2.93 -8.01 -7.72
C LEU A 135 1.80 -9.05 -7.75
N ALA A 136 0.54 -8.62 -7.61
CA ALA A 136 -0.61 -9.51 -7.75
C ALA A 136 -0.78 -10.10 -9.17
N ASN A 137 -0.05 -9.61 -10.18
CA ASN A 137 -0.01 -10.18 -11.53
C ASN A 137 1.03 -11.29 -11.68
N LEU A 138 1.76 -11.59 -10.60
CA LEU A 138 2.75 -12.68 -10.54
C LEU A 138 2.39 -13.66 -9.42
N LEU A 139 2.42 -14.95 -9.75
CA LEU A 139 2.26 -16.04 -8.80
C LEU A 139 3.60 -16.78 -8.66
N VAL A 140 4.06 -17.00 -7.44
CA VAL A 140 5.31 -17.70 -7.16
C VAL A 140 5.01 -19.15 -6.79
N ARG A 141 5.61 -20.08 -7.55
CA ARG A 141 5.56 -21.53 -7.31
C ARG A 141 6.97 -22.11 -7.44
N SER A 142 7.43 -22.79 -6.42
CA SER A 142 8.76 -23.43 -6.41
C SER A 142 9.91 -22.49 -6.86
N GLY A 143 9.87 -21.23 -6.40
CA GLY A 143 10.90 -20.22 -6.73
C GLY A 143 10.80 -19.59 -8.13
N VAL A 144 9.81 -19.98 -8.94
CA VAL A 144 9.53 -19.41 -10.26
C VAL A 144 8.31 -18.51 -10.18
N ALA A 145 8.40 -17.30 -10.75
CA ALA A 145 7.26 -16.41 -10.86
C ALA A 145 6.57 -16.57 -12.21
N TRP A 146 5.26 -16.83 -12.17
CA TRP A 146 4.37 -17.04 -13.30
C TRP A 146 3.53 -15.79 -13.56
N THR A 147 3.43 -15.37 -14.81
CA THR A 147 2.70 -14.15 -15.21
C THR A 147 1.23 -14.46 -15.47
N LEU A 148 0.32 -13.90 -14.65
CA LEU A 148 -1.11 -14.22 -14.65
C LEU A 148 -1.97 -13.35 -15.57
N ASP A 149 -1.47 -12.16 -15.97
CA ASP A 149 -2.27 -11.16 -16.72
C ASP A 149 -1.61 -10.83 -18.06
N GLY A 150 -2.28 -11.16 -19.15
CA GLY A 150 -1.85 -10.88 -20.51
C GLY A 150 -2.13 -9.45 -20.97
N ALA A 151 -3.10 -8.75 -20.37
CA ALA A 151 -3.57 -7.45 -20.86
C ALA A 151 -2.50 -6.36 -20.88
N GLY A 152 -1.49 -6.45 -20.00
CA GLY A 152 -0.37 -5.52 -19.92
C GLY A 152 0.84 -5.87 -20.78
N ILE A 153 0.82 -6.96 -21.52
CA ILE A 153 1.97 -7.46 -22.30
C ILE A 153 2.14 -6.66 -23.58
N ARG A 154 3.37 -6.23 -23.84
CA ARG A 154 3.86 -5.69 -25.11
C ARG A 154 5.08 -6.44 -25.54
N THR A 155 5.25 -6.67 -26.83
CA THR A 155 6.39 -7.40 -27.38
C THR A 155 7.15 -6.56 -28.39
N VAL A 156 8.43 -6.85 -28.52
CA VAL A 156 9.32 -6.38 -29.58
C VAL A 156 10.11 -7.58 -30.12
N ASP A 157 10.67 -7.44 -31.31
CA ASP A 157 11.56 -8.47 -31.85
C ASP A 157 12.91 -8.39 -31.16
N GLY A 158 13.44 -9.56 -30.80
CA GLY A 158 14.70 -9.68 -30.04
C GLY A 158 14.56 -9.24 -28.58
N VAL A 159 15.65 -8.77 -28.01
CA VAL A 159 15.75 -8.31 -26.60
C VAL A 159 15.11 -6.96 -26.43
N LEU A 160 14.45 -6.75 -25.28
CA LEU A 160 13.83 -5.45 -24.98
C LEU A 160 14.89 -4.33 -24.96
N PRO A 161 14.68 -3.20 -25.67
CA PRO A 161 15.65 -2.11 -25.69
C PRO A 161 16.03 -1.62 -24.29
N ALA A 162 17.32 -1.41 -24.04
CA ALA A 162 17.89 -1.13 -22.72
C ALA A 162 17.17 -0.01 -21.94
N ARG A 163 16.81 1.11 -22.60
CA ARG A 163 16.05 2.20 -21.95
C ARG A 163 14.65 1.77 -21.48
N ARG A 164 13.98 0.88 -22.24
CA ARG A 164 12.65 0.35 -21.86
C ARG A 164 12.81 -0.66 -20.74
N ALA A 165 13.75 -1.59 -20.86
CA ALA A 165 14.07 -2.59 -19.85
C ALA A 165 14.39 -1.94 -18.51
N LEU A 166 15.28 -0.95 -18.47
CA LEU A 166 15.66 -0.24 -17.26
C LEU A 166 14.48 0.50 -16.59
N ARG A 167 13.61 1.13 -17.40
CA ARG A 167 12.40 1.79 -16.88
C ARG A 167 11.39 0.78 -16.33
N ASN A 168 11.21 -0.35 -17.02
CA ASN A 168 10.28 -1.39 -16.59
C ASN A 168 10.78 -2.10 -15.34
N LEU A 169 12.08 -2.41 -15.24
CA LEU A 169 12.71 -2.94 -14.03
C LEU A 169 12.51 -2.00 -12.83
N ALA A 170 12.69 -0.69 -13.03
CA ALA A 170 12.42 0.30 -11.99
C ALA A 170 10.96 0.31 -11.52
N LEU A 171 9.98 0.05 -12.42
CA LEU A 171 8.56 -0.06 -12.04
C LEU A 171 8.29 -1.30 -11.18
N TRP A 172 8.93 -2.44 -11.50
CA TRP A 172 8.83 -3.67 -10.72
C TRP A 172 9.47 -3.55 -9.35
N LEU A 173 10.70 -3.03 -9.26
CA LEU A 173 11.38 -2.78 -7.99
C LEU A 173 10.62 -1.75 -7.13
N ALA A 174 9.92 -0.80 -7.75
CA ALA A 174 9.10 0.16 -7.01
C ALA A 174 7.85 -0.48 -6.37
N GLN A 175 7.52 -1.75 -6.64
CA GLN A 175 6.48 -2.47 -5.92
C GLN A 175 6.92 -2.90 -4.52
N PHE A 176 8.22 -3.01 -4.29
CA PHE A 176 8.81 -3.42 -3.02
C PHE A 176 9.13 -2.21 -2.13
N PRO A 177 9.18 -2.40 -0.79
CA PRO A 177 9.59 -1.36 0.15
C PRO A 177 11.03 -0.88 -0.13
N PRO A 178 11.40 0.32 0.34
CA PRO A 178 12.76 0.85 0.14
C PRO A 178 13.88 0.07 0.85
N THR A 179 13.53 -0.78 1.81
CA THR A 179 14.47 -1.71 2.49
C THR A 179 15.29 -2.52 1.50
N VAL A 180 14.68 -2.94 0.37
CA VAL A 180 15.35 -3.72 -0.67
C VAL A 180 16.53 -2.98 -1.34
N ASP A 181 16.60 -1.65 -1.23
CA ASP A 181 17.65 -0.85 -1.88
C ASP A 181 19.03 -1.03 -1.23
N ALA A 182 19.10 -1.53 0.00
CA ALA A 182 20.35 -1.88 0.65
C ALA A 182 21.15 -2.90 -0.19
N ARG A 183 20.42 -3.81 -0.86
CA ARG A 183 20.97 -4.89 -1.69
C ARG A 183 20.81 -4.63 -3.20
N LEU A 184 20.64 -3.37 -3.64
CA LEU A 184 20.36 -3.08 -5.06
C LEU A 184 21.45 -3.57 -6.01
N GLY A 185 22.70 -3.60 -5.58
CA GLY A 185 23.82 -4.18 -6.36
C GLY A 185 23.63 -5.67 -6.65
N GLU A 186 23.21 -6.43 -5.64
CA GLU A 186 22.91 -7.86 -5.78
C GLU A 186 21.72 -8.10 -6.72
N TRP A 187 20.69 -7.25 -6.63
CA TRP A 187 19.53 -7.34 -7.52
C TRP A 187 19.87 -6.99 -8.96
N CYS A 188 20.78 -6.03 -9.19
CA CYS A 188 21.31 -5.75 -10.52
C CYS A 188 22.11 -6.95 -11.08
N ALA A 189 22.92 -7.61 -10.26
CA ALA A 189 23.67 -8.80 -10.65
C ALA A 189 22.74 -9.97 -10.97
N LEU A 190 21.72 -10.24 -10.13
CA LEU A 190 20.73 -11.29 -10.36
C LEU A 190 19.96 -11.07 -11.68
N TYR A 191 19.55 -9.84 -11.95
CA TYR A 191 18.91 -9.47 -13.22
C TYR A 191 19.87 -9.64 -14.41
N GLY A 192 21.11 -9.15 -14.27
CA GLY A 192 22.13 -9.18 -15.32
C GLY A 192 22.63 -10.57 -15.69
N ALA A 193 22.36 -11.60 -14.87
CA ALA A 193 22.64 -13.00 -15.20
C ALA A 193 21.71 -13.57 -16.29
N ILE A 194 20.59 -12.93 -16.58
CA ILE A 194 19.56 -13.40 -17.53
C ILE A 194 19.33 -12.38 -18.68
N ALA A 195 19.36 -11.11 -18.37
CA ALA A 195 19.10 -10.00 -19.30
C ALA A 195 20.35 -9.09 -19.40
N PRO A 196 20.40 -8.14 -20.36
CA PRO A 196 21.51 -7.20 -20.43
C PRO A 196 21.74 -6.47 -19.11
N ALA A 197 23.01 -6.46 -18.66
CA ALA A 197 23.39 -5.90 -17.38
C ALA A 197 22.96 -4.45 -17.18
N VAL A 198 22.55 -4.13 -15.97
CA VAL A 198 22.15 -2.78 -15.56
C VAL A 198 23.02 -2.30 -14.40
N SER A 199 23.41 -1.04 -14.41
CA SER A 199 24.15 -0.46 -13.29
C SER A 199 23.20 0.17 -12.27
N ARG A 200 23.58 0.12 -10.99
CA ARG A 200 22.89 0.78 -9.89
C ARG A 200 22.72 2.29 -10.15
N GLU A 201 23.74 2.94 -10.70
CA GLU A 201 23.76 4.38 -10.94
C GLU A 201 22.65 4.82 -11.91
N HIS A 202 22.42 4.04 -12.98
CA HIS A 202 21.37 4.32 -13.94
C HIS A 202 19.98 3.92 -13.44
N LEU A 203 19.90 2.86 -12.62
CA LEU A 203 18.63 2.34 -12.10
C LEU A 203 18.04 3.19 -10.96
N GLN A 204 18.88 3.64 -9.99
CA GLN A 204 18.43 4.34 -8.79
C GLN A 204 17.58 5.58 -9.07
N PRO A 205 17.94 6.51 -9.97
CA PRO A 205 17.11 7.67 -10.26
C PRO A 205 15.73 7.33 -10.84
N LEU A 206 15.67 6.25 -11.65
CA LEU A 206 14.41 5.77 -12.23
C LEU A 206 13.53 5.09 -11.18
N LEU A 207 14.12 4.30 -10.29
CA LEU A 207 13.47 3.66 -9.15
C LEU A 207 12.86 4.71 -8.21
N ASP A 208 13.62 5.74 -7.84
CA ASP A 208 13.14 6.84 -7.02
C ASP A 208 11.96 7.57 -7.67
N ARG A 209 12.03 7.78 -8.98
CA ARG A 209 10.94 8.40 -9.74
C ARG A 209 9.70 7.50 -9.78
N ALA A 210 9.88 6.20 -10.00
CA ALA A 210 8.80 5.21 -10.03
C ALA A 210 8.10 5.14 -8.67
N ARG A 211 8.86 5.07 -7.56
CA ARG A 211 8.33 5.10 -6.19
C ARG A 211 7.55 6.37 -5.88
N ARG A 212 8.10 7.54 -6.22
CA ARG A 212 7.37 8.81 -6.04
C ARG A 212 6.04 8.82 -6.78
N ARG A 213 6.00 8.30 -8.02
CA ARG A 213 4.76 8.20 -8.80
C ARG A 213 3.78 7.21 -8.18
N ARG A 214 4.25 6.04 -7.74
CA ARG A 214 3.42 5.03 -7.08
C ARG A 214 2.79 5.60 -5.81
N GLU A 215 3.59 6.24 -4.96
CA GLU A 215 3.14 6.88 -3.73
C GLU A 215 2.09 7.97 -4.00
N THR A 216 2.38 8.88 -4.93
CA THR A 216 1.43 9.94 -5.29
C THR A 216 0.10 9.35 -5.74
N ARG A 217 0.14 8.35 -6.65
CA ARG A 217 -1.07 7.67 -7.12
C ARG A 217 -1.83 6.98 -5.99
N HIS A 218 -1.13 6.30 -5.08
CA HIS A 218 -1.75 5.62 -3.94
C HIS A 218 -2.44 6.61 -3.01
N VAL A 219 -1.74 7.65 -2.59
CA VAL A 219 -2.27 8.67 -1.68
C VAL A 219 -3.43 9.45 -2.31
N ASP A 220 -3.38 9.73 -3.61
CA ASP A 220 -4.48 10.41 -4.32
C ASP A 220 -5.67 9.45 -4.54
N LYS A 221 -5.41 8.14 -4.74
CA LYS A 221 -6.45 7.10 -4.80
C LYS A 221 -7.19 6.96 -3.47
N ALA A 222 -6.48 7.11 -2.35
CA ALA A 222 -7.05 7.06 -1.01
C ALA A 222 -7.96 8.27 -0.66
N LEU A 223 -8.15 9.23 -1.57
CA LEU A 223 -9.05 10.37 -1.42
C LEU A 223 -10.23 10.34 -2.41
N ARG A 224 -10.45 9.24 -3.11
CA ARG A 224 -11.53 9.05 -4.08
C ARG A 224 -12.12 7.64 -3.99
N SER A 225 -13.37 7.49 -4.40
CA SER A 225 -14.05 6.20 -4.43
C SER A 225 -13.34 5.24 -5.40
N CYS A 226 -13.02 4.06 -4.88
CA CYS A 226 -12.38 2.97 -5.61
C CYS A 226 -12.65 1.63 -4.90
N THR A 227 -11.99 0.57 -5.32
CA THR A 227 -12.13 -0.77 -4.71
C THR A 227 -11.79 -0.78 -3.20
N ALA A 228 -10.76 -0.01 -2.78
CA ALA A 228 -10.30 0.00 -1.40
C ALA A 228 -10.96 1.10 -0.54
N PHE A 229 -11.35 2.22 -1.14
CA PHE A 229 -11.84 3.38 -0.41
C PHE A 229 -13.20 3.83 -0.92
N GLU A 230 -14.02 4.34 -0.01
CA GLU A 230 -15.20 5.12 -0.33
C GLU A 230 -14.93 6.58 0.00
N ALA A 231 -15.22 7.49 -0.93
CA ALA A 231 -15.07 8.92 -0.72
C ALA A 231 -16.30 9.65 -1.20
N GLN A 232 -16.84 10.48 -0.30
CA GLN A 232 -17.97 11.37 -0.59
C GLN A 232 -17.49 12.82 -0.39
N ARG A 233 -17.70 13.64 -1.41
CA ARG A 233 -17.36 15.06 -1.37
C ARG A 233 -18.58 15.90 -1.71
N THR A 234 -19.01 16.70 -0.75
CA THR A 234 -20.06 17.69 -0.92
C THR A 234 -19.53 19.11 -0.66
N LEU A 235 -20.36 20.14 -0.83
CA LEU A 235 -20.01 21.51 -0.43
C LEU A 235 -19.75 21.64 1.08
N ARG A 236 -20.38 20.78 1.90
CA ARG A 236 -20.34 20.86 3.37
C ARG A 236 -19.39 19.85 4.01
N ARG A 237 -18.99 18.79 3.30
CA ARG A 237 -18.27 17.65 3.90
C ARG A 237 -17.36 16.96 2.91
N LEU A 238 -16.18 16.57 3.37
CA LEU A 238 -15.36 15.49 2.79
C LEU A 238 -15.36 14.34 3.77
N GLN A 239 -15.73 13.16 3.31
CA GLN A 239 -15.70 11.92 4.05
C GLN A 239 -14.96 10.88 3.24
N VAL A 240 -14.03 10.17 3.86
CA VAL A 240 -13.32 9.04 3.26
C VAL A 240 -13.25 7.93 4.29
N LEU A 241 -13.50 6.71 3.86
CA LEU A 241 -13.36 5.51 4.69
C LEU A 241 -12.66 4.38 3.91
N ASP A 242 -11.95 3.53 4.63
CA ASP A 242 -11.47 2.26 4.11
C ASP A 242 -12.63 1.26 4.07
N ARG A 243 -12.90 0.66 2.90
CA ARG A 243 -14.03 -0.27 2.74
C ARG A 243 -13.94 -1.53 3.58
N ARG A 244 -12.76 -1.87 4.08
CA ARG A 244 -12.58 -3.01 5.02
C ARG A 244 -13.22 -2.77 6.39
N ASP A 245 -13.43 -1.49 6.72
CA ASP A 245 -14.04 -1.06 7.98
C ASP A 245 -15.47 -0.51 7.78
N ASP A 246 -16.04 -0.69 6.60
CA ASP A 246 -17.39 -0.23 6.30
C ASP A 246 -18.43 -1.06 7.07
N ALA A 247 -18.93 -0.49 8.16
CA ALA A 247 -19.82 -1.14 9.09
C ALA A 247 -20.79 -0.12 9.74
N PRO A 248 -21.90 -0.56 10.34
CA PRO A 248 -22.97 0.33 10.83
C PRO A 248 -22.53 1.38 11.83
N ASP A 249 -21.74 0.99 12.86
CA ASP A 249 -21.33 1.93 13.91
C ASP A 249 -20.36 2.99 13.39
N LEU A 250 -19.44 2.61 12.47
CA LEU A 250 -18.58 3.58 11.81
C LEU A 250 -19.40 4.57 10.98
N ARG A 251 -20.44 4.10 10.29
CA ARG A 251 -21.34 5.00 9.52
C ARG A 251 -22.17 5.90 10.42
N ALA A 252 -22.66 5.39 11.55
CA ALA A 252 -23.36 6.18 12.56
C ALA A 252 -22.43 7.27 13.14
N TRP A 253 -21.19 6.90 13.49
CA TRP A 253 -20.19 7.86 13.95
C TRP A 253 -19.91 8.93 12.89
N LEU A 254 -19.76 8.56 11.63
CA LEU A 254 -19.56 9.53 10.54
C LEU A 254 -20.69 10.54 10.44
N ALA A 255 -21.93 10.18 10.79
CA ALA A 255 -23.07 11.12 10.82
C ALA A 255 -22.97 12.11 11.99
N ALA A 256 -22.53 11.67 13.19
CA ALA A 256 -22.43 12.45 14.42
C ALA A 256 -21.03 12.36 15.07
N PRO A 257 -19.97 12.94 14.46
CA PRO A 257 -18.58 12.68 14.82
C PRO A 257 -18.14 13.28 16.17
N ASP A 258 -18.89 14.19 16.74
CA ASP A 258 -18.59 14.81 18.03
C ASP A 258 -19.16 14.03 19.23
N THR A 259 -20.10 13.10 19.01
CA THR A 259 -20.73 12.29 20.07
C THR A 259 -19.74 11.68 21.08
N PRO A 260 -18.61 11.05 20.66
CA PRO A 260 -17.67 10.51 21.62
C PRO A 260 -16.99 11.56 22.50
N PHE A 261 -16.92 12.81 22.06
CA PHE A 261 -16.29 13.92 22.78
C PHE A 261 -17.26 14.63 23.75
N GLU A 262 -18.53 14.37 23.62
CA GLU A 262 -19.63 14.91 24.45
C GLU A 262 -20.02 13.93 25.56
N ASN A 263 -19.56 12.66 25.48
CA ASN A 263 -19.82 11.65 26.49
C ASN A 263 -18.94 11.90 27.73
N PRO A 264 -19.54 12.10 28.93
CA PRO A 264 -18.76 12.28 30.17
C PRO A 264 -17.86 11.08 30.52
N GLN A 265 -18.26 9.85 30.11
CA GLN A 265 -17.54 8.60 30.36
C GLN A 265 -16.62 8.19 29.19
N ALA A 266 -16.31 9.12 28.28
CA ALA A 266 -15.42 8.83 27.17
C ALA A 266 -14.01 8.39 27.65
N ASP A 267 -13.44 7.39 27.00
CA ASP A 267 -12.08 6.96 27.23
C ASP A 267 -11.09 7.95 26.57
N TRP A 268 -10.68 8.95 27.34
CA TRP A 268 -9.84 10.04 26.87
C TRP A 268 -8.36 9.64 26.86
N LEU A 269 -7.80 9.54 25.70
CA LEU A 269 -6.33 9.40 25.53
C LEU A 269 -5.62 10.75 25.60
N LYS A 270 -6.28 11.85 25.18
CA LYS A 270 -5.72 13.20 25.26
C LYS A 270 -6.80 14.27 25.22
N ARG A 271 -6.72 15.22 26.17
CA ARG A 271 -7.51 16.46 26.17
C ARG A 271 -6.56 17.63 25.89
N GLY A 272 -6.60 18.19 24.67
CA GLY A 272 -5.68 19.27 24.30
C GLY A 272 -6.36 20.38 23.50
N ASN A 273 -5.82 21.60 23.59
CA ASN A 273 -6.38 22.77 22.91
C ASN A 273 -6.33 22.69 21.38
N SER A 274 -5.36 21.97 20.80
CA SER A 274 -5.20 21.85 19.35
C SER A 274 -5.78 20.58 18.77
N ALA A 275 -5.89 19.53 19.56
CA ALA A 275 -6.52 18.27 19.20
C ALA A 275 -6.98 17.54 20.46
N SER A 276 -8.09 16.84 20.34
CA SER A 276 -8.67 15.95 21.36
C SER A 276 -8.65 14.54 20.80
N VAL A 277 -8.34 13.54 21.66
CA VAL A 277 -8.22 12.15 21.25
C VAL A 277 -8.98 11.28 22.22
N VAL A 278 -9.87 10.45 21.69
CA VAL A 278 -10.65 9.47 22.46
C VAL A 278 -10.51 8.09 21.85
N ARG A 279 -10.54 7.08 22.70
CA ARG A 279 -10.73 5.69 22.27
C ARG A 279 -12.23 5.42 22.24
N VAL A 280 -12.68 4.72 21.22
CA VAL A 280 -14.07 4.29 21.02
C VAL A 280 -14.09 2.86 20.54
N ASP A 281 -15.15 2.13 20.84
CA ASP A 281 -15.45 0.88 20.13
C ASP A 281 -16.40 1.18 19.00
N LEU A 282 -16.08 0.71 17.81
CA LEU A 282 -16.92 0.79 16.61
C LEU A 282 -16.97 -0.59 15.97
N ASP A 283 -18.16 -1.20 15.96
CA ASP A 283 -18.41 -2.53 15.42
C ASP A 283 -17.52 -3.62 16.10
N GLY A 284 -17.41 -3.58 17.44
CA GLY A 284 -16.60 -4.49 18.25
C GLY A 284 -15.09 -4.35 18.03
N ARG A 285 -14.64 -3.23 17.47
CA ARG A 285 -13.23 -2.94 17.19
C ARG A 285 -12.80 -1.64 17.86
N PRO A 286 -11.75 -1.67 18.71
CA PRO A 286 -11.24 -0.46 19.34
C PRO A 286 -10.61 0.47 18.27
N ARG A 287 -11.02 1.74 18.30
CA ARG A 287 -10.56 2.79 17.38
C ARG A 287 -10.10 4.01 18.16
N VAL A 288 -9.22 4.79 17.55
CA VAL A 288 -8.81 6.10 18.04
C VAL A 288 -9.41 7.16 17.15
N VAL A 289 -10.20 8.05 17.73
CA VAL A 289 -10.75 9.23 17.06
C VAL A 289 -9.97 10.47 17.51
N LYS A 290 -9.30 11.11 16.57
CA LYS A 290 -8.57 12.36 16.79
C LYS A 290 -9.34 13.50 16.13
N ARG A 291 -9.88 14.42 16.97
CA ARG A 291 -10.54 15.66 16.54
C ARG A 291 -9.56 16.80 16.56
N TYR A 292 -9.46 17.53 15.45
CA TYR A 292 -8.65 18.73 15.34
C TYR A 292 -9.49 19.97 15.64
N ASN A 293 -9.17 20.66 16.74
CA ASN A 293 -9.94 21.76 17.27
C ASN A 293 -9.65 23.07 16.52
N LEU A 294 -10.68 23.92 16.39
CA LEU A 294 -10.56 25.29 15.87
C LEU A 294 -10.35 26.24 17.05
N LYS A 295 -9.23 26.95 17.07
CA LYS A 295 -8.81 27.83 18.18
C LYS A 295 -9.49 29.21 18.19
N GLY A 296 -10.54 29.44 17.37
CA GLY A 296 -11.27 30.70 17.23
C GLY A 296 -11.30 31.23 15.79
N LEU A 297 -12.13 32.25 15.53
CA LEU A 297 -12.43 32.77 14.19
C LEU A 297 -11.17 33.30 13.48
N GLY A 298 -10.32 34.07 14.14
CA GLY A 298 -9.10 34.63 13.52
C GLY A 298 -8.07 33.55 13.15
N HIS A 299 -7.96 32.47 13.93
CA HIS A 299 -7.11 31.33 13.60
C HIS A 299 -7.71 30.53 12.43
N TRP A 300 -9.05 30.36 12.40
CA TRP A 300 -9.75 29.69 11.32
C TRP A 300 -9.60 30.46 10.00
N LEU A 301 -9.85 31.76 9.96
CA LEU A 301 -9.71 32.61 8.77
C LEU A 301 -8.31 32.51 8.12
N ARG A 302 -7.25 32.43 8.92
CA ARG A 302 -5.87 32.29 8.41
C ARG A 302 -5.56 30.90 7.84
N ARG A 303 -6.37 29.86 8.14
CA ARG A 303 -6.08 28.47 7.83
C ARG A 303 -7.15 27.73 7.03
N CYS A 304 -8.37 28.26 6.93
CA CYS A 304 -9.50 27.59 6.27
C CYS A 304 -9.26 27.26 4.80
N TRP A 305 -8.34 27.94 4.13
CA TRP A 305 -7.92 27.66 2.74
C TRP A 305 -6.95 26.51 2.61
N ARG A 306 -6.30 26.10 3.68
CA ARG A 306 -5.26 25.04 3.66
C ARG A 306 -5.91 23.69 3.96
N PRO A 307 -5.34 22.57 3.44
CA PRO A 307 -5.73 21.22 3.86
C PRO A 307 -5.74 21.09 5.38
N SER A 308 -6.77 20.42 5.93
CA SER A 308 -6.86 20.19 7.37
C SER A 308 -5.73 19.29 7.88
N ARG A 309 -5.45 19.35 9.18
CA ARG A 309 -4.48 18.44 9.81
C ARG A 309 -4.94 16.98 9.68
N ALA A 310 -6.25 16.69 9.78
CA ALA A 310 -6.80 15.35 9.54
C ALA A 310 -6.51 14.84 8.12
N TRP A 311 -6.65 15.72 7.12
CA TRP A 311 -6.32 15.39 5.73
C TRP A 311 -4.81 15.06 5.57
N HIS A 312 -3.93 15.79 6.26
CA HIS A 312 -2.49 15.49 6.27
C HIS A 312 -2.22 14.14 6.97
N SER A 313 -2.83 13.90 8.14
CA SER A 313 -2.70 12.61 8.85
C SER A 313 -3.14 11.44 8.00
N TRP A 314 -4.32 11.54 7.36
CA TRP A 314 -4.81 10.48 6.46
C TRP A 314 -3.82 10.18 5.33
N ARG A 315 -3.38 11.21 4.60
CA ARG A 315 -2.45 11.03 3.48
C ARG A 315 -1.10 10.46 3.92
N ASN A 316 -0.60 10.90 5.05
CA ASN A 316 0.68 10.46 5.58
C ASN A 316 0.58 9.03 6.13
N ALA A 317 -0.51 8.66 6.80
CA ALA A 317 -0.74 7.28 7.22
C ALA A 317 -0.83 6.33 6.00
N GLN A 318 -1.59 6.70 4.96
CA GLN A 318 -1.65 5.93 3.72
C GLN A 318 -0.28 5.80 3.03
N ARG A 319 0.58 6.81 3.14
CA ARG A 319 1.97 6.76 2.65
C ARG A 319 2.80 5.76 3.42
N LEU A 320 2.73 5.78 4.75
CA LEU A 320 3.46 4.84 5.61
C LEU A 320 3.00 3.40 5.38
N VAL A 321 1.68 3.17 5.34
CA VAL A 321 1.10 1.85 5.03
C VAL A 321 1.55 1.32 3.66
N LEU A 322 1.60 2.18 2.63
CA LEU A 322 2.09 1.78 1.30
C LEU A 322 3.52 1.22 1.33
N TRP A 323 4.36 1.76 2.20
CA TRP A 323 5.78 1.38 2.31
C TRP A 323 6.07 0.42 3.45
N GLY A 324 5.04 -0.08 4.12
CA GLY A 324 5.20 -0.99 5.27
C GLY A 324 5.80 -0.33 6.51
N LEU A 325 5.83 1.01 6.58
CA LEU A 325 6.29 1.69 7.79
C LEU A 325 5.23 1.62 8.88
N PRO A 326 5.63 1.26 10.12
CA PRO A 326 4.69 1.00 11.19
C PRO A 326 3.97 2.27 11.66
N THR A 327 2.66 2.25 11.57
CA THR A 327 1.72 3.27 12.09
C THR A 327 0.36 2.62 12.29
N PRO A 328 -0.46 3.05 13.25
CA PRO A 328 -1.84 2.58 13.36
C PRO A 328 -2.58 2.76 12.03
N ARG A 329 -3.23 1.71 11.55
CA ARG A 329 -3.89 1.71 10.24
C ARG A 329 -4.99 2.78 10.18
N PRO A 330 -5.01 3.63 9.15
CA PRO A 330 -6.03 4.64 8.96
C PRO A 330 -7.38 4.00 8.58
N VAL A 331 -8.45 4.40 9.24
CA VAL A 331 -9.83 3.88 9.09
C VAL A 331 -10.71 4.87 8.36
N ALA A 332 -10.76 6.13 8.82
CA ALA A 332 -11.58 7.16 8.20
C ALA A 332 -10.99 8.57 8.34
N LEU A 333 -11.39 9.43 7.42
CA LEU A 333 -11.18 10.88 7.44
C LEU A 333 -12.53 11.58 7.30
N LEU A 334 -12.78 12.55 8.15
CA LEU A 334 -13.92 13.43 8.03
C LEU A 334 -13.47 14.89 8.15
N GLU A 335 -14.00 15.76 7.29
CA GLU A 335 -13.69 17.19 7.28
C GLU A 335 -14.96 17.97 6.97
N ASN A 336 -15.40 18.85 7.87
CA ASN A 336 -16.46 19.80 7.59
C ASN A 336 -15.92 20.92 6.71
N ARG A 337 -16.75 21.38 5.78
CA ARG A 337 -16.39 22.38 4.76
C ARG A 337 -17.51 23.38 4.52
N PHE A 338 -17.14 24.51 3.96
CA PHE A 338 -18.05 25.37 3.22
C PHE A 338 -17.37 25.67 1.87
N GLY A 339 -17.69 24.89 0.86
CA GLY A 339 -16.98 24.92 -0.43
C GLY A 339 -15.51 24.58 -0.30
N CYS A 340 -14.63 25.56 -0.56
CA CYS A 340 -13.18 25.45 -0.40
C CYS A 340 -12.70 25.73 1.04
N LEU A 341 -13.55 26.34 1.88
CA LEU A 341 -13.21 26.67 3.26
C LEU A 341 -13.34 25.43 4.15
N ARG A 342 -12.31 25.14 4.92
CA ARG A 342 -12.23 23.96 5.78
C ARG A 342 -12.46 24.31 7.23
N GLY A 343 -13.28 23.49 7.88
CA GLY A 343 -13.66 23.63 9.27
C GLY A 343 -13.01 22.56 10.17
N ARG A 344 -13.81 22.10 11.13
CA ARG A 344 -13.41 21.01 12.04
C ARG A 344 -13.18 19.72 11.26
N ALA A 345 -12.20 18.93 11.71
CA ALA A 345 -11.85 17.70 11.02
C ALA A 345 -11.47 16.61 12.02
N TRP A 346 -11.73 15.34 11.62
CA TRP A 346 -11.47 14.15 12.42
C TRP A 346 -10.67 13.15 11.60
N TYR A 347 -9.82 12.42 12.28
CA TYR A 347 -9.06 11.32 11.75
C TYR A 347 -9.27 10.10 12.64
N VAL A 348 -9.61 8.97 12.05
CA VAL A 348 -9.82 7.70 12.75
C VAL A 348 -8.75 6.72 12.33
N SER A 349 -8.16 6.06 13.31
CA SER A 349 -7.23 4.95 13.12
C SER A 349 -7.59 3.77 14.02
N GLU A 350 -6.99 2.63 13.77
CA GLU A 350 -7.00 1.52 14.72
C GLU A 350 -6.40 1.96 16.06
N TYR A 351 -6.93 1.40 17.13
CA TYR A 351 -6.29 1.47 18.43
C TYR A 351 -5.26 0.33 18.54
N VAL A 352 -4.05 0.69 18.88
CA VAL A 352 -2.97 -0.26 19.18
C VAL A 352 -2.65 -0.12 20.67
N PRO A 353 -2.79 -1.19 21.46
CA PRO A 353 -2.36 -1.17 22.86
C PRO A 353 -0.84 -1.05 22.91
N GLY A 354 -0.35 -0.20 23.81
CA GLY A 354 1.09 0.05 23.95
C GLY A 354 1.37 1.28 24.79
N GLU A 355 2.65 1.57 24.99
CA GLU A 355 3.13 2.68 25.79
C GLU A 355 4.04 3.61 24.96
N PRO A 356 4.17 4.90 25.33
CA PRO A 356 5.13 5.78 24.67
C PRO A 356 6.57 5.29 24.83
N LEU A 357 7.41 5.46 23.80
CA LEU A 357 8.81 5.02 23.80
C LEU A 357 9.59 5.53 25.02
N GLY A 358 9.30 6.75 25.50
CA GLY A 358 9.96 7.29 26.69
C GLY A 358 9.69 6.47 27.94
N ALA A 359 8.47 6.03 28.16
CA ALA A 359 8.08 5.16 29.27
C ALA A 359 8.68 3.76 29.10
N ALA A 360 8.59 3.21 27.88
CA ALA A 360 9.15 1.89 27.57
C ALA A 360 10.66 1.82 27.84
N LEU A 361 11.44 2.82 27.40
CA LEU A 361 12.90 2.88 27.65
C LEU A 361 13.24 3.07 29.11
N ALA A 362 12.46 3.86 29.86
CA ALA A 362 12.69 4.10 31.29
C ALA A 362 12.44 2.83 32.14
N ALA A 363 11.46 2.02 31.74
CA ALA A 363 11.09 0.77 32.44
C ALA A 363 11.90 -0.46 31.97
N ALA A 364 12.66 -0.35 30.86
CA ALA A 364 13.35 -1.46 30.23
C ALA A 364 14.67 -1.81 30.93
N ASP A 365 14.99 -3.09 31.02
CA ASP A 365 16.35 -3.58 31.26
C ASP A 365 17.27 -3.30 30.08
N ALA A 366 18.57 -3.58 30.22
CA ALA A 366 19.56 -3.32 29.17
C ALA A 366 19.26 -4.09 27.88
N GLY A 367 18.78 -5.33 27.96
CA GLY A 367 18.45 -6.15 26.78
C GLY A 367 17.26 -5.58 26.01
N ARG A 368 16.16 -5.26 26.70
CA ARG A 368 14.97 -4.64 26.07
C ARG A 368 15.30 -3.25 25.50
N ARG A 369 16.13 -2.44 26.19
CA ARG A 369 16.57 -1.14 25.67
C ARG A 369 17.32 -1.29 24.36
N ALA A 370 18.27 -2.21 24.26
CA ALA A 370 19.00 -2.47 23.03
C ALA A 370 18.04 -2.82 21.88
N VAL A 371 17.07 -3.70 22.09
CA VAL A 371 16.05 -4.05 21.08
C VAL A 371 15.23 -2.84 20.65
N LEU A 372 14.79 -2.00 21.59
CA LEU A 372 14.01 -0.80 21.28
C LEU A 372 14.82 0.23 20.49
N LEU A 373 16.10 0.43 20.84
CA LEU A 373 17.00 1.33 20.12
C LEU A 373 17.30 0.82 18.70
N ASP A 374 17.53 -0.48 18.52
CA ASP A 374 17.72 -1.09 17.21
C ASP A 374 16.49 -0.88 16.30
N ARG A 375 15.30 -1.11 16.83
CA ARG A 375 14.05 -0.89 16.10
C ARG A 375 13.80 0.58 15.78
N LEU A 376 14.16 1.49 16.69
CA LEU A 376 14.13 2.92 16.46
C LEU A 376 15.07 3.31 15.32
N CYS A 377 16.30 2.83 15.33
CA CYS A 377 17.27 3.07 14.27
C CYS A 377 16.81 2.51 12.93
N ALA A 378 16.23 1.32 12.89
CA ALA A 378 15.65 0.74 11.69
C ALA A 378 14.52 1.63 11.11
N LEU A 379 13.59 2.08 11.97
CA LEU A 379 12.51 2.99 11.57
C LEU A 379 13.03 4.32 11.03
N LEU A 380 14.02 4.92 11.70
CA LEU A 380 14.67 6.16 11.25
C LEU A 380 15.42 5.99 9.94
N ALA A 381 16.09 4.85 9.74
CA ALA A 381 16.75 4.50 8.48
C ALA A 381 15.74 4.43 7.32
N ASP A 382 14.57 3.85 7.54
CA ASP A 382 13.50 3.79 6.54
C ASP A 382 12.93 5.17 6.21
N LEU A 383 12.71 6.02 7.22
CA LEU A 383 12.35 7.41 7.00
C LEU A 383 13.41 8.15 6.17
N LYS A 384 14.71 7.92 6.48
CA LYS A 384 15.84 8.50 5.73
C LYS A 384 15.85 8.04 4.27
N ARG A 385 15.68 6.74 3.99
CA ARG A 385 15.60 6.17 2.64
C ARG A 385 14.48 6.79 1.80
N LEU A 386 13.33 7.07 2.43
CA LEU A 386 12.17 7.69 1.78
C LEU A 386 12.24 9.22 1.71
N ASN A 387 13.26 9.87 2.25
CA ASN A 387 13.34 11.31 2.44
C ASN A 387 12.12 11.89 3.19
N LEU A 388 11.67 11.16 4.22
CA LEU A 388 10.57 11.56 5.11
C LEU A 388 11.12 12.18 6.38
N SER A 389 10.59 13.35 6.78
CA SER A 389 10.76 13.91 8.13
C SER A 389 9.43 13.87 8.86
N HIS A 390 9.43 13.55 10.15
CA HIS A 390 8.23 13.50 10.96
C HIS A 390 7.68 14.90 11.28
N GLY A 391 8.58 15.86 11.50
CA GLY A 391 8.25 17.25 11.81
C GLY A 391 7.89 17.51 13.28
N ASP A 392 7.60 16.46 14.06
CA ASP A 392 7.39 16.51 15.51
C ASP A 392 7.80 15.18 16.16
N LEU A 393 9.04 14.73 15.88
CA LEU A 393 9.56 13.45 16.38
C LEU A 393 9.91 13.57 17.87
N LYS A 394 9.05 13.04 18.72
CA LYS A 394 9.20 12.97 20.18
C LYS A 394 8.94 11.55 20.64
N ALA A 395 9.46 11.19 21.80
CA ALA A 395 9.23 9.90 22.41
C ALA A 395 7.73 9.57 22.62
N THR A 396 6.90 10.60 22.87
CA THR A 396 5.44 10.46 23.01
C THR A 396 4.71 10.21 21.70
N ASN A 397 5.35 10.44 20.54
CA ASN A 397 4.82 10.18 19.21
C ASN A 397 5.35 8.87 18.61
N LEU A 398 6.04 8.07 19.43
CA LEU A 398 6.50 6.72 19.14
C LEU A 398 5.84 5.78 20.15
N LEU A 399 4.97 4.90 19.65
CA LEU A 399 4.27 3.89 20.45
C LEU A 399 5.04 2.58 20.40
N VAL A 400 5.23 1.94 21.53
CA VAL A 400 5.80 0.60 21.66
C VAL A 400 4.66 -0.37 21.96
N ASP A 401 4.43 -1.37 21.11
CA ASP A 401 3.43 -2.42 21.37
C ASP A 401 3.97 -3.54 22.28
N GLN A 402 3.14 -4.54 22.53
CA GLN A 402 3.47 -5.68 23.42
C GLN A 402 4.62 -6.54 22.88
N GLU A 403 4.84 -6.56 21.57
CA GLU A 403 5.95 -7.26 20.90
C GLU A 403 7.20 -6.36 20.73
N ASN A 404 7.23 -5.21 21.42
CA ASN A 404 8.25 -4.16 21.29
C ASN A 404 8.36 -3.53 19.88
N ASN A 405 7.37 -3.66 19.00
CA ASN A 405 7.38 -2.95 17.72
C ASN A 405 7.11 -1.47 17.94
N LEU A 406 7.81 -0.64 17.18
CA LEU A 406 7.65 0.81 17.23
C LEU A 406 6.66 1.27 16.15
N MET A 407 5.72 2.15 16.52
CA MET A 407 4.77 2.76 15.59
C MET A 407 4.83 4.29 15.67
N LEU A 408 4.78 4.94 14.49
CA LEU A 408 4.71 6.39 14.39
C LEU A 408 3.28 6.89 14.61
N LEU A 409 3.11 7.84 15.50
CA LEU A 409 1.87 8.56 15.79
C LEU A 409 1.98 10.02 15.35
N ASP A 410 0.85 10.71 15.30
CA ASP A 410 0.74 12.18 15.03
C ASP A 410 1.38 12.64 13.72
N LEU A 411 0.91 12.07 12.61
CA LEU A 411 1.50 12.21 11.28
C LEU A 411 1.18 13.51 10.54
N ASP A 412 0.50 14.47 11.16
CA ASP A 412 0.01 15.67 10.45
C ASP A 412 1.13 16.63 10.01
N ALA A 413 2.27 16.59 10.68
CA ALA A 413 3.48 17.36 10.35
C ALA A 413 4.45 16.59 9.43
N LEU A 414 4.24 15.27 9.20
CA LEU A 414 5.11 14.44 8.39
C LEU A 414 5.17 14.95 6.94
N ARG A 415 6.39 15.02 6.40
CA ARG A 415 6.63 15.55 5.05
C ARG A 415 7.61 14.70 4.26
N ARG A 416 7.30 14.47 2.99
CA ARG A 416 8.25 13.97 2.01
C ARG A 416 8.97 15.13 1.33
N HIS A 417 10.29 15.08 1.32
CA HIS A 417 11.14 16.09 0.72
C HIS A 417 11.58 15.68 -0.69
N ARG A 418 11.54 16.64 -1.63
CA ARG A 418 12.04 16.44 -3.00
C ARG A 418 13.53 16.73 -3.13
N ARG A 419 14.03 17.69 -2.32
CA ARG A 419 15.42 18.16 -2.33
C ARG A 419 16.15 17.57 -1.12
N LEU A 420 17.29 16.90 -1.36
CA LEU A 420 18.06 16.22 -0.32
C LEU A 420 18.52 17.18 0.78
N GLY A 421 18.98 18.40 0.44
CA GLY A 421 19.39 19.38 1.44
C GLY A 421 18.23 19.85 2.35
N ALA A 422 16.99 19.97 1.81
CA ALA A 422 15.83 20.30 2.64
C ALA A 422 15.45 19.13 3.57
N PHE A 423 15.59 17.89 3.07
CA PHE A 423 15.41 16.71 3.87
C PHE A 423 16.42 16.63 5.01
N ARG A 424 17.73 16.73 4.73
CA ARG A 424 18.79 16.66 5.74
C ARG A 424 18.55 17.63 6.89
N ARG A 425 18.23 18.89 6.58
CA ARG A 425 17.93 19.90 7.61
C ARG A 425 16.68 19.56 8.42
N ALA A 426 15.64 19.02 7.79
CA ALA A 426 14.41 18.63 8.50
C ALA A 426 14.61 17.40 9.37
N PHE A 427 15.33 16.40 8.88
CA PHE A 427 15.64 15.17 9.58
C PHE A 427 16.58 15.42 10.77
N ALA A 428 17.59 16.27 10.62
CA ALA A 428 18.45 16.68 11.73
C ALA A 428 17.65 17.38 12.86
N ARG A 429 16.65 18.22 12.52
CA ARG A 429 15.75 18.80 13.54
C ARG A 429 14.88 17.74 14.23
N ASP A 430 14.46 16.72 13.51
CA ASP A 430 13.71 15.60 14.10
C ASP A 430 14.59 14.83 15.09
N LEU A 431 15.83 14.50 14.72
CA LEU A 431 16.78 13.83 15.62
C LEU A 431 17.12 14.69 16.85
N ALA A 432 17.36 16.00 16.66
CA ALA A 432 17.60 16.91 17.77
C ALA A 432 16.41 16.95 18.75
N ARG A 433 15.18 16.97 18.21
CA ARG A 433 13.96 16.93 19.04
C ARG A 433 13.79 15.60 19.76
N LEU A 434 14.12 14.49 19.11
CA LEU A 434 14.11 13.16 19.73
C LEU A 434 15.09 13.08 20.89
N ARG A 435 16.35 13.51 20.70
CA ARG A 435 17.39 13.53 21.71
C ARG A 435 17.02 14.42 22.91
N ALA A 436 16.32 15.52 22.68
CA ALA A 436 15.88 16.43 23.74
C ALA A 436 14.92 15.79 24.75
N ASN A 437 14.28 14.63 24.46
CA ASN A 437 13.46 13.92 25.43
C ASN A 437 14.28 13.33 26.59
N TRP A 438 15.57 13.14 26.42
CA TRP A 438 16.48 12.51 27.40
C TRP A 438 17.65 13.43 27.77
N ALA A 439 17.50 14.75 27.66
CA ALA A 439 18.56 15.72 27.99
C ALA A 439 18.95 15.66 29.47
N ASP A 440 18.04 15.26 30.34
CA ASP A 440 18.21 15.05 31.78
C ASP A 440 18.60 13.61 32.16
N GLN A 441 18.79 12.70 31.19
CA GLN A 441 19.13 11.29 31.35
C GLN A 441 20.40 10.93 30.56
N PRO A 442 21.59 11.32 31.03
CA PRO A 442 22.83 11.25 30.23
C PRO A 442 23.21 9.82 29.79
N VAL A 443 22.92 8.81 30.58
CA VAL A 443 23.21 7.41 30.24
C VAL A 443 22.37 6.97 29.04
N LEU A 444 21.06 7.20 29.09
CA LEU A 444 20.15 6.83 28.03
C LEU A 444 20.40 7.66 26.73
N LEU A 445 20.77 8.94 26.90
CA LEU A 445 21.15 9.78 25.77
C LEU A 445 22.43 9.27 25.10
N ALA A 446 23.43 8.80 25.88
CA ALA A 446 24.64 8.21 25.33
C ALA A 446 24.36 6.88 24.60
N GLU A 447 23.50 6.00 25.15
CA GLU A 447 23.08 4.76 24.49
C GLU A 447 22.37 5.07 23.16
N LEU A 448 21.47 6.07 23.12
CA LEU A 448 20.80 6.52 21.90
C LEU A 448 21.79 7.08 20.87
N ASP A 449 22.73 7.92 21.29
CA ASP A 449 23.72 8.52 20.38
C ASP A 449 24.66 7.47 19.79
N GLN A 450 25.05 6.46 20.58
CA GLN A 450 25.83 5.33 20.10
C GLN A 450 25.03 4.54 19.05
N ALA A 451 23.78 4.16 19.35
CA ALA A 451 22.92 3.42 18.43
C ALA A 451 22.70 4.18 17.10
N LEU A 452 22.47 5.51 17.18
CA LEU A 452 22.34 6.35 15.98
C LEU A 452 23.63 6.42 15.17
N SER A 453 24.79 6.46 15.82
CA SER A 453 26.09 6.46 15.17
C SER A 453 26.35 5.13 14.44
N ASP A 454 26.11 4.01 15.10
CA ASP A 454 26.29 2.66 14.56
C ASP A 454 25.40 2.40 13.35
N ALA A 455 24.18 2.97 13.39
CA ALA A 455 23.23 2.94 12.27
C ALA A 455 23.56 3.93 11.13
N GLY A 456 24.60 4.76 11.24
CA GLY A 456 24.91 5.81 10.26
C GLY A 456 23.84 6.90 10.17
N LEU A 457 23.17 7.17 11.29
CA LEU A 457 22.09 8.15 11.41
C LEU A 457 22.53 9.40 12.19
N ALA A 458 23.72 9.40 12.75
CA ALA A 458 24.27 10.57 13.43
C ALA A 458 24.15 11.83 12.55
N PRO A 459 23.84 13.02 13.15
CA PRO A 459 23.60 14.27 12.43
C PRO A 459 24.83 14.79 11.66
#